data_52ae51a7d2b20e38fc99add4f4d49a79
#
_entry.id   52ae51a7d2b20e38fc99add4f4d49a79
#
_cell.length_a   1.000
_cell.length_b   1.000
_cell.length_c   1.000
_cell.angle_alpha   90.00
_cell.angle_beta   90.00
_cell.angle_gamma   90.00
#
_symmetry.space_group_name_H-M   'P 1'
#
loop_
_entity.id
_entity.type
_entity.pdbx_description
1 polymer ?
#
loop_
_entity_poly.entity_id
_entity_poly.type
_entity_poly.pdbx_seq_one_letter_code
_entity_poly.pdbx_strand_id
1 'polypeptide(L)'
;MVEADLFGPCSNMMLELGRAQRRFEATFLHAPIGIAHVGLDGHFLTVNPRFCEISGYDADTLIRTGFQQITHPDDLHADEALLARLNAGELPRYSMEKRYIRSDGTVIWINLTVAMVRDDDDRPEFYVAVIEDLSELRQASFEALHDPLTSLCNRRGFACRAKYVLSHAAQTGRAASLLFLDLDGFKRLNDDHGHAAGDACLADIGAILRAHTHAGDVVARLGGDEFLLLLANRDGAAVAAVAEDVRLALAAYGMGISGSLGLVTTDRPDPADLDRLIGRADDAMRDAKRAGKNQVRVAALS
;
A
#
# COMPACT_ATOMS: atom_id res chain seq x y z
N MET A 1 -46.96 -56.14 24.59
CA MET A 1 -46.33 -55.62 23.39
C MET A 1 -46.54 -54.11 23.36
N VAL A 2 -45.69 -53.35 24.11
CA VAL A 2 -45.47 -51.89 23.99
C VAL A 2 -44.12 -51.61 24.71
N GLU A 3 -43.03 -51.87 24.03
CA GLU A 3 -41.69 -51.36 24.39
C GLU A 3 -41.13 -50.76 23.11
N ALA A 4 -41.53 -49.57 22.77
CA ALA A 4 -40.86 -48.78 21.74
C ALA A 4 -41.33 -47.34 21.95
N ASP A 5 -40.48 -46.49 22.47
CA ASP A 5 -40.40 -45.03 22.29
C ASP A 5 -39.90 -44.26 23.48
N LEU A 6 -39.03 -44.85 24.35
CA LEU A 6 -38.39 -44.09 25.44
C LEU A 6 -37.04 -43.41 25.06
N PHE A 7 -36.55 -43.65 23.85
CA PHE A 7 -35.24 -43.10 23.42
C PHE A 7 -35.31 -42.14 22.21
N GLY A 8 -36.46 -41.95 21.60
CA GLY A 8 -36.60 -41.19 20.36
C GLY A 8 -36.19 -39.68 20.43
N PRO A 9 -36.72 -38.87 21.33
CA PRO A 9 -36.45 -37.42 21.33
C PRO A 9 -35.04 -37.07 21.77
N CYS A 10 -34.48 -37.70 22.80
CA CYS A 10 -33.12 -37.47 23.29
C CYS A 10 -32.04 -37.90 22.28
N SER A 11 -32.26 -39.01 21.57
CA SER A 11 -31.30 -39.50 20.55
C SER A 11 -31.25 -38.55 19.33
N ASN A 12 -32.39 -38.03 18.89
CA ASN A 12 -32.42 -37.02 17.81
C ASN A 12 -31.76 -35.70 18.21
N MET A 13 -32.00 -35.21 19.42
CA MET A 13 -31.40 -33.99 19.93
C MET A 13 -29.87 -34.09 20.06
N MET A 14 -29.35 -35.24 20.54
CA MET A 14 -27.91 -35.50 20.56
C MET A 14 -27.29 -35.56 19.16
N LEU A 15 -27.97 -36.15 18.20
CA LEU A 15 -27.54 -36.22 16.79
C LEU A 15 -27.51 -34.81 16.14
N GLU A 16 -28.50 -33.97 16.42
CA GLU A 16 -28.56 -32.59 15.92
C GLU A 16 -27.50 -31.72 16.55
N LEU A 17 -27.29 -31.82 17.86
CA LEU A 17 -26.22 -31.14 18.56
C LEU A 17 -24.82 -31.50 18.01
N GLY A 18 -24.59 -32.81 17.81
CA GLY A 18 -23.32 -33.27 17.21
C GLY A 18 -23.14 -32.84 15.75
N ARG A 19 -24.26 -32.67 14.99
CA ARG A 19 -24.17 -32.09 13.63
C ARG A 19 -23.88 -30.59 13.67
N ALA A 20 -24.51 -29.86 14.57
CA ALA A 20 -24.26 -28.42 14.74
C ALA A 20 -22.83 -28.14 15.18
N GLN A 21 -22.33 -28.91 16.13
CA GLN A 21 -20.92 -28.80 16.58
C GLN A 21 -19.94 -29.08 15.44
N ARG A 22 -20.11 -30.18 14.68
CA ARG A 22 -19.23 -30.45 13.53
C ARG A 22 -19.27 -29.37 12.46
N ARG A 23 -20.46 -28.75 12.22
CA ARG A 23 -20.56 -27.62 11.27
C ARG A 23 -19.81 -26.40 11.78
N PHE A 24 -19.93 -26.10 13.07
CA PHE A 24 -19.19 -25.01 13.70
C PHE A 24 -17.68 -25.26 13.61
N GLU A 25 -17.22 -26.44 14.04
CA GLU A 25 -15.81 -26.83 13.97
C GLU A 25 -15.27 -26.73 12.54
N ALA A 26 -15.99 -27.28 11.56
CA ALA A 26 -15.58 -27.21 10.16
C ALA A 26 -15.51 -25.75 9.67
N THR A 27 -16.49 -24.91 10.00
CA THR A 27 -16.50 -23.50 9.61
C THR A 27 -15.34 -22.74 10.27
N PHE A 28 -15.09 -22.99 11.54
CA PHE A 28 -14.02 -22.34 12.31
C PHE A 28 -12.63 -22.75 11.81
N LEU A 29 -12.40 -24.07 11.63
CA LEU A 29 -11.09 -24.61 11.25
C LEU A 29 -10.72 -24.33 9.79
N HIS A 30 -11.69 -24.28 8.88
CA HIS A 30 -11.45 -24.12 7.44
C HIS A 30 -11.82 -22.73 6.90
N ALA A 31 -12.15 -21.76 7.77
CA ALA A 31 -12.41 -20.40 7.35
C ALA A 31 -11.13 -19.79 6.68
N PRO A 32 -11.27 -19.10 5.53
CA PRO A 32 -10.16 -18.45 4.86
C PRO A 32 -9.69 -17.17 5.57
N ILE A 33 -10.35 -16.80 6.65
CA ILE A 33 -10.07 -15.62 7.49
C ILE A 33 -9.69 -16.05 8.90
N GLY A 34 -8.91 -15.23 9.61
CA GLY A 34 -8.64 -15.43 11.02
C GLY A 34 -9.91 -15.26 11.85
N ILE A 35 -10.18 -16.18 12.77
CA ILE A 35 -11.28 -16.09 13.72
C ILE A 35 -10.72 -16.34 15.12
N ALA A 36 -11.07 -15.47 16.06
CA ALA A 36 -10.72 -15.63 17.45
C ALA A 36 -11.94 -15.37 18.35
N HIS A 37 -12.09 -16.15 19.42
CA HIS A 37 -12.92 -15.79 20.55
C HIS A 37 -12.00 -15.11 21.58
N VAL A 38 -12.44 -13.97 22.07
CA VAL A 38 -11.67 -13.13 22.99
C VAL A 38 -12.49 -12.90 24.25
N GLY A 39 -11.90 -13.18 25.41
CA GLY A 39 -12.53 -12.91 26.69
C GLY A 39 -12.74 -11.41 26.93
N LEU A 40 -13.62 -11.10 27.88
CA LEU A 40 -13.90 -9.71 28.25
C LEU A 40 -12.67 -8.98 28.82
N ASP A 41 -11.67 -9.74 29.24
CA ASP A 41 -10.35 -9.25 29.69
C ASP A 41 -9.35 -9.01 28.56
N GLY A 42 -9.73 -9.33 27.32
CA GLY A 42 -8.90 -9.16 26.13
C GLY A 42 -7.98 -10.32 25.78
N HIS A 43 -7.99 -11.43 26.56
CA HIS A 43 -7.21 -12.63 26.24
C HIS A 43 -7.93 -13.49 25.21
N PHE A 44 -7.15 -14.16 24.34
CA PHE A 44 -7.72 -15.09 23.39
C PHE A 44 -8.18 -16.37 24.09
N LEU A 45 -9.42 -16.76 23.88
CA LEU A 45 -10.00 -18.00 24.41
C LEU A 45 -9.77 -19.17 23.43
N THR A 46 -10.03 -18.92 22.15
CA THR A 46 -9.79 -19.86 21.06
C THR A 46 -9.40 -19.10 19.80
N VAL A 47 -8.58 -19.72 18.96
CA VAL A 47 -8.12 -19.17 17.69
C VAL A 47 -8.17 -20.25 16.61
N ASN A 48 -8.53 -19.89 15.38
CA ASN A 48 -8.51 -20.83 14.28
C ASN A 48 -7.09 -20.91 13.64
N PRO A 49 -6.80 -21.96 12.84
CA PRO A 49 -5.49 -22.11 12.20
C PRO A 49 -5.11 -20.91 11.32
N ARG A 50 -6.09 -20.31 10.64
CA ARG A 50 -5.84 -19.15 9.78
C ARG A 50 -5.34 -17.94 10.57
N PHE A 51 -5.84 -17.71 11.78
CA PHE A 51 -5.34 -16.63 12.63
C PHE A 51 -3.89 -16.89 13.08
N CYS A 52 -3.53 -18.15 13.37
CA CYS A 52 -2.14 -18.50 13.64
C CYS A 52 -1.21 -18.19 12.45
N GLU A 53 -1.64 -18.53 11.22
CA GLU A 53 -0.89 -18.21 10.00
C GLU A 53 -0.72 -16.69 9.80
N ILE A 54 -1.80 -15.92 9.99
CA ILE A 54 -1.78 -14.46 9.86
C ILE A 54 -0.85 -13.81 10.87
N SER A 55 -0.93 -14.22 12.14
CA SER A 55 -0.16 -13.62 13.23
C SER A 55 1.25 -14.19 13.39
N GLY A 56 1.50 -15.39 12.84
CA GLY A 56 2.76 -16.11 12.97
C GLY A 56 2.96 -16.76 14.34
N TYR A 57 2.01 -16.62 15.29
CA TYR A 57 2.06 -17.28 16.59
C TYR A 57 1.33 -18.63 16.54
N ASP A 58 1.76 -19.58 17.33
CA ASP A 58 0.99 -20.80 17.59
C ASP A 58 -0.21 -20.53 18.51
N ALA A 59 -1.20 -21.43 18.47
CA ALA A 59 -2.44 -21.28 19.23
C ALA A 59 -2.18 -21.21 20.75
N ASP A 60 -1.27 -22.02 21.27
CA ASP A 60 -0.95 -22.06 22.70
C ASP A 60 -0.33 -20.75 23.19
N THR A 61 0.46 -20.09 22.35
CA THR A 61 1.03 -18.78 22.64
C THR A 61 -0.05 -17.72 22.60
N LEU A 62 -0.93 -17.72 21.58
CA LEU A 62 -2.03 -16.74 21.48
C LEU A 62 -2.98 -16.82 22.67
N ILE A 63 -3.38 -18.03 23.11
CA ILE A 63 -4.29 -18.20 24.26
C ILE A 63 -3.69 -17.63 25.57
N ARG A 64 -2.37 -17.59 25.70
CA ARG A 64 -1.68 -16.95 26.83
C ARG A 64 -1.46 -15.45 26.64
N THR A 65 -1.89 -14.89 25.52
CA THR A 65 -1.61 -13.52 25.10
C THR A 65 -2.92 -12.75 24.97
N GLY A 66 -2.92 -11.45 25.24
CA GLY A 66 -4.03 -10.56 24.91
C GLY A 66 -3.83 -9.89 23.53
N PHE A 67 -4.90 -9.42 22.93
CA PHE A 67 -4.85 -8.71 21.65
C PHE A 67 -3.94 -7.46 21.72
N GLN A 68 -3.81 -6.85 22.89
CA GLN A 68 -2.97 -5.67 23.14
C GLN A 68 -1.51 -5.94 22.80
N GLN A 69 -1.01 -7.14 23.09
CA GLN A 69 0.41 -7.50 22.95
C GLN A 69 0.82 -7.69 21.48
N ILE A 70 -0.12 -8.08 20.62
CA ILE A 70 0.12 -8.26 19.18
C ILE A 70 -0.33 -7.05 18.35
N THR A 71 -1.03 -6.08 18.94
CA THR A 71 -1.44 -4.85 18.26
C THR A 71 -0.28 -3.85 18.26
N HIS A 72 -0.05 -3.18 17.12
CA HIS A 72 0.94 -2.11 17.03
C HIS A 72 0.63 -0.99 18.03
N PRO A 73 1.61 -0.44 18.78
CA PRO A 73 1.37 0.55 19.83
C PRO A 73 0.58 1.78 19.38
N ASP A 74 0.83 2.29 18.18
CA ASP A 74 0.13 3.46 17.64
C ASP A 74 -1.38 3.21 17.40
N ASP A 75 -1.78 1.95 17.19
CA ASP A 75 -3.15 1.59 16.83
C ASP A 75 -3.95 1.10 18.04
N LEU A 76 -3.26 0.76 19.14
CA LEU A 76 -3.87 0.15 20.33
C LEU A 76 -4.94 1.06 20.97
N HIS A 77 -4.64 2.33 21.16
CA HIS A 77 -5.57 3.27 21.79
C HIS A 77 -6.88 3.43 20.99
N ALA A 78 -6.82 3.42 19.66
CA ALA A 78 -8.00 3.52 18.81
C ALA A 78 -8.86 2.25 18.90
N ASP A 79 -8.23 1.08 18.97
CA ASP A 79 -8.91 -0.21 19.14
C ASP A 79 -9.63 -0.29 20.50
N GLU A 80 -8.94 0.04 21.59
CA GLU A 80 -9.52 0.08 22.94
C GLU A 80 -10.68 1.06 23.06
N ALA A 81 -10.60 2.22 22.40
CA ALA A 81 -11.70 3.18 22.36
C ALA A 81 -12.96 2.64 21.66
N LEU A 82 -12.77 1.91 20.54
CA LEU A 82 -13.89 1.25 19.86
C LEU A 82 -14.48 0.09 20.68
N LEU A 83 -13.61 -0.69 21.34
CA LEU A 83 -14.04 -1.76 22.25
C LEU A 83 -14.85 -1.21 23.44
N ALA A 84 -14.44 -0.08 24.01
CA ALA A 84 -15.19 0.58 25.09
C ALA A 84 -16.61 1.00 24.64
N ARG A 85 -16.75 1.51 23.41
CA ARG A 85 -18.06 1.87 22.84
C ARG A 85 -18.92 0.64 22.53
N LEU A 86 -18.31 -0.47 22.09
CA LEU A 86 -19.00 -1.74 21.95
C LEU A 86 -19.54 -2.23 23.29
N ASN A 87 -18.72 -2.14 24.36
CA ASN A 87 -19.09 -2.52 25.72
C ASN A 87 -20.21 -1.63 26.31
N ALA A 88 -20.21 -0.35 25.96
CA ALA A 88 -21.28 0.59 26.35
C ALA A 88 -22.60 0.34 25.59
N GLY A 89 -22.62 -0.58 24.60
CA GLY A 89 -23.79 -0.82 23.75
C GLY A 89 -24.07 0.28 22.73
N GLU A 90 -23.12 1.20 22.52
CA GLU A 90 -23.24 2.25 21.49
C GLU A 90 -23.12 1.70 20.08
N LEU A 91 -22.43 0.56 19.94
CA LEU A 91 -22.17 -0.09 18.66
C LEU A 91 -22.57 -1.57 18.76
N PRO A 92 -23.26 -2.14 17.77
CA PRO A 92 -23.53 -3.59 17.72
C PRO A 92 -22.27 -4.40 17.35
N ARG A 93 -21.34 -3.77 16.66
CA ARG A 93 -20.02 -4.27 16.22
C ARG A 93 -19.18 -3.08 15.78
N TYR A 94 -17.85 -3.25 15.68
CA TYR A 94 -16.98 -2.29 15.01
C TYR A 94 -16.05 -2.99 14.04
N SER A 95 -15.54 -2.23 13.05
CA SER A 95 -14.47 -2.65 12.16
C SER A 95 -13.43 -1.55 12.07
N MET A 96 -12.17 -1.94 11.98
CA MET A 96 -11.06 -1.03 11.79
C MET A 96 -9.89 -1.70 11.07
N GLU A 97 -9.16 -0.93 10.27
CA GLU A 97 -7.85 -1.34 9.82
C GLU A 97 -6.82 -1.01 10.90
N LYS A 98 -5.97 -1.95 11.24
CA LYS A 98 -4.88 -1.77 12.20
C LYS A 98 -3.69 -2.66 11.86
N ARG A 99 -2.59 -2.45 12.55
CA ARG A 99 -1.37 -3.24 12.39
C ARG A 99 -1.27 -4.27 13.51
N TYR A 100 -0.87 -5.50 13.11
CA TYR A 100 -0.37 -6.51 14.04
C TYR A 100 1.13 -6.64 13.93
N ILE A 101 1.78 -6.98 15.04
CA ILE A 101 3.18 -7.39 15.12
C ILE A 101 3.20 -8.91 15.18
N ARG A 102 3.77 -9.55 14.15
CA ARG A 102 3.91 -11.01 14.07
C ARG A 102 4.97 -11.53 15.06
N SER A 103 4.99 -12.84 15.25
CA SER A 103 5.97 -13.52 16.11
C SER A 103 7.42 -13.28 15.69
N ASP A 104 7.70 -13.02 14.41
CA ASP A 104 9.02 -12.69 13.87
C ASP A 104 9.35 -11.18 13.94
N GLY A 105 8.46 -10.36 14.51
CA GLY A 105 8.58 -8.91 14.60
C GLY A 105 8.14 -8.14 13.35
N THR A 106 7.71 -8.82 12.29
CA THR A 106 7.19 -8.14 11.11
C THR A 106 5.83 -7.50 11.38
N VAL A 107 5.57 -6.36 10.74
CA VAL A 107 4.31 -5.62 10.88
C VAL A 107 3.43 -5.90 9.67
N ILE A 108 2.19 -6.32 9.93
CA ILE A 108 1.18 -6.55 8.90
C ILE A 108 -0.05 -5.68 9.12
N TRP A 109 -0.72 -5.34 8.04
CA TRP A 109 -2.01 -4.69 8.09
C TRP A 109 -3.13 -5.71 8.04
N ILE A 110 -4.08 -5.55 8.94
CA ILE A 110 -5.29 -6.38 9.02
C ILE A 110 -6.54 -5.50 9.04
N ASN A 111 -7.66 -6.04 8.56
CA ASN A 111 -8.98 -5.52 8.85
C ASN A 111 -9.57 -6.36 9.98
N LEU A 112 -9.85 -5.70 11.10
CA LEU A 112 -10.46 -6.32 12.28
C LEU A 112 -11.95 -5.99 12.32
N THR A 113 -12.78 -7.00 12.54
CA THR A 113 -14.20 -6.81 12.90
C THR A 113 -14.47 -7.53 14.23
N VAL A 114 -15.04 -6.82 15.19
CA VAL A 114 -15.36 -7.36 16.52
C VAL A 114 -16.86 -7.21 16.80
N ALA A 115 -17.45 -8.27 17.30
CA ALA A 115 -18.81 -8.29 17.82
C ALA A 115 -18.84 -8.95 19.20
N MET A 116 -19.75 -8.50 20.04
CA MET A 116 -19.99 -9.10 21.36
C MET A 116 -20.99 -10.25 21.26
N VAL A 117 -20.67 -11.36 21.88
CA VAL A 117 -21.60 -12.46 22.12
C VAL A 117 -22.12 -12.34 23.54
N ARG A 118 -23.41 -12.60 23.71
CA ARG A 118 -24.10 -12.55 24.99
C ARG A 118 -24.64 -13.93 25.35
N ASP A 119 -24.75 -14.18 26.64
CA ASP A 119 -25.38 -15.40 27.15
C ASP A 119 -26.93 -15.34 27.05
N ASP A 120 -27.61 -16.39 27.52
CA ASP A 120 -29.07 -16.50 27.50
C ASP A 120 -29.76 -15.44 28.38
N ASP A 121 -29.04 -14.81 29.34
CA ASP A 121 -29.50 -13.73 30.18
C ASP A 121 -29.16 -12.32 29.64
N ASP A 122 -28.74 -12.24 28.38
CA ASP A 122 -28.29 -11.00 27.68
C ASP A 122 -27.04 -10.34 28.30
N ARG A 123 -26.21 -11.08 29.06
CA ARG A 123 -24.97 -10.59 29.65
C ARG A 123 -23.81 -10.83 28.66
N PRO A 124 -22.84 -9.89 28.61
CA PRO A 124 -21.61 -10.11 27.82
C PRO A 124 -20.90 -11.41 28.22
N GLU A 125 -20.58 -12.25 27.26
CA GLU A 125 -19.88 -13.52 27.49
C GLU A 125 -18.47 -13.48 26.93
N PHE A 126 -18.33 -13.19 25.64
CA PHE A 126 -17.05 -13.05 24.94
C PHE A 126 -17.20 -12.22 23.66
N TYR A 127 -16.09 -11.89 23.03
CA TYR A 127 -16.07 -11.26 21.70
C TYR A 127 -15.73 -12.28 20.63
N VAL A 128 -16.37 -12.17 19.47
CA VAL A 128 -15.91 -12.79 18.24
C VAL A 128 -15.13 -11.74 17.44
N ALA A 129 -13.88 -12.03 17.19
CA ALA A 129 -13.01 -11.23 16.32
C ALA A 129 -12.79 -11.96 14.98
N VAL A 130 -13.00 -11.24 13.89
CA VAL A 130 -12.71 -11.67 12.52
C VAL A 130 -11.55 -10.84 12.00
N ILE A 131 -10.50 -11.50 11.50
CA ILE A 131 -9.25 -10.91 11.08
C ILE A 131 -8.98 -11.24 9.62
N GLU A 132 -8.93 -10.23 8.77
CA GLU A 132 -8.57 -10.34 7.36
C GLU A 132 -7.17 -9.78 7.16
N ASP A 133 -6.26 -10.56 6.59
CA ASP A 133 -4.93 -10.09 6.20
C ASP A 133 -5.04 -9.23 4.93
N LEU A 134 -4.62 -7.97 5.03
CA LEU A 134 -4.62 -7.02 3.93
C LEU A 134 -3.31 -7.01 3.14
N SER A 135 -2.33 -7.86 3.47
CA SER A 135 -0.99 -7.83 2.87
C SER A 135 -1.05 -8.06 1.37
N GLU A 136 -1.76 -9.08 0.90
CA GLU A 136 -1.90 -9.35 -0.54
C GLU A 136 -2.62 -8.22 -1.28
N LEU A 137 -3.71 -7.70 -0.70
CA LEU A 137 -4.47 -6.59 -1.31
C LEU A 137 -3.62 -5.32 -1.40
N ARG A 138 -2.88 -4.99 -0.34
CA ARG A 138 -1.99 -3.82 -0.31
C ARG A 138 -0.80 -3.99 -1.25
N GLN A 139 -0.23 -5.18 -1.31
CA GLN A 139 0.84 -5.52 -2.24
C GLN A 139 0.37 -5.42 -3.69
N ALA A 140 -0.76 -6.03 -4.03
CA ALA A 140 -1.35 -5.93 -5.36
C ALA A 140 -1.68 -4.47 -5.74
N SER A 141 -2.18 -3.68 -4.79
CA SER A 141 -2.45 -2.25 -5.00
C SER A 141 -1.16 -1.45 -5.21
N PHE A 142 -0.10 -1.77 -4.47
CA PHE A 142 1.21 -1.16 -4.65
C PHE A 142 1.78 -1.50 -6.03
N GLU A 143 1.82 -2.78 -6.41
CA GLU A 143 2.32 -3.25 -7.70
C GLU A 143 1.53 -2.67 -8.88
N ALA A 144 0.21 -2.50 -8.72
CA ALA A 144 -0.63 -1.89 -9.75
C ALA A 144 -0.28 -0.43 -10.04
N LEU A 145 0.35 0.29 -9.10
CA LEU A 145 0.64 1.73 -9.19
C LEU A 145 2.13 2.07 -9.15
N HIS A 146 3.01 1.10 -8.86
CA HIS A 146 4.45 1.33 -8.74
C HIS A 146 5.24 0.40 -9.68
N ASP A 147 6.43 0.84 -10.05
CA ASP A 147 7.43 0.05 -10.77
C ASP A 147 8.17 -0.84 -9.76
N PRO A 148 8.21 -2.17 -9.95
CA PRO A 148 8.77 -3.08 -8.95
C PRO A 148 10.28 -2.94 -8.75
N LEU A 149 10.99 -2.43 -9.77
CA LEU A 149 12.44 -2.29 -9.71
C LEU A 149 12.87 -1.03 -8.93
N THR A 150 12.21 0.09 -9.22
CA THR A 150 12.58 1.40 -8.66
C THR A 150 11.71 1.84 -7.50
N SER A 151 10.58 1.16 -7.27
CA SER A 151 9.51 1.56 -6.34
C SER A 151 8.97 2.98 -6.58
N LEU A 152 9.24 3.57 -7.72
CA LEU A 152 8.60 4.81 -8.18
C LEU A 152 7.18 4.51 -8.68
N CYS A 153 6.36 5.54 -8.90
CA CYS A 153 5.11 5.31 -9.60
C CYS A 153 5.39 4.67 -10.98
N ASN A 154 4.57 3.72 -11.39
CA ASN A 154 4.51 3.32 -12.78
C ASN A 154 3.66 4.31 -13.61
N ARG A 155 3.49 4.09 -14.90
CA ARG A 155 2.68 4.97 -15.78
C ARG A 155 1.26 5.21 -15.22
N ARG A 156 0.62 4.17 -14.69
CA ARG A 156 -0.74 4.27 -14.13
C ARG A 156 -0.76 5.06 -12.81
N GLY A 157 0.18 4.76 -11.91
CA GLY A 157 0.34 5.47 -10.64
C GLY A 157 0.64 6.95 -10.85
N PHE A 158 1.49 7.26 -11.84
CA PHE A 158 1.78 8.64 -12.23
C PHE A 158 0.50 9.37 -12.67
N ALA A 159 -0.27 8.80 -13.60
CA ALA A 159 -1.49 9.43 -14.11
C ALA A 159 -2.52 9.71 -13.00
N CYS A 160 -2.68 8.77 -12.05
CA CYS A 160 -3.59 8.96 -10.92
C CYS A 160 -3.11 10.10 -10.00
N ARG A 161 -1.84 10.10 -9.59
CA ARG A 161 -1.30 11.10 -8.65
C ARG A 161 -1.13 12.47 -9.31
N ALA A 162 -0.71 12.51 -10.57
CA ALA A 162 -0.53 13.76 -11.31
C ALA A 162 -1.85 14.53 -11.45
N LYS A 163 -2.97 13.85 -11.74
CA LYS A 163 -4.29 14.49 -11.78
C LYS A 163 -4.66 15.15 -10.46
N TYR A 164 -4.38 14.50 -9.34
CA TYR A 164 -4.62 15.08 -8.02
C TYR A 164 -3.74 16.32 -7.78
N VAL A 165 -2.44 16.23 -8.07
CA VAL A 165 -1.48 17.34 -7.91
C VAL A 165 -1.87 18.53 -8.79
N LEU A 166 -2.21 18.30 -10.06
CA LEU A 166 -2.66 19.36 -10.97
C LEU A 166 -3.97 20.01 -10.50
N SER A 167 -4.93 19.22 -10.01
CA SER A 167 -6.18 19.75 -9.43
C SER A 167 -5.91 20.65 -8.23
N HIS A 168 -5.03 20.22 -7.33
CA HIS A 168 -4.67 20.98 -6.14
C HIS A 168 -3.92 22.28 -6.51
N ALA A 169 -2.99 22.21 -7.47
CA ALA A 169 -2.27 23.38 -7.97
C ALA A 169 -3.24 24.39 -8.63
N ALA A 170 -4.22 23.91 -9.40
CA ALA A 170 -5.26 24.75 -9.99
C ALA A 170 -6.10 25.48 -8.92
N GLN A 171 -6.53 24.76 -7.88
CA GLN A 171 -7.33 25.31 -6.78
C GLN A 171 -6.55 26.37 -5.95
N THR A 172 -5.24 26.18 -5.83
CA THR A 172 -4.38 27.08 -5.05
C THR A 172 -3.73 28.19 -5.89
N GLY A 173 -4.00 28.24 -7.19
CA GLY A 173 -3.42 29.22 -8.11
C GLY A 173 -1.90 29.10 -8.27
N ARG A 174 -1.35 27.86 -8.13
CA ARG A 174 0.08 27.59 -8.19
C ARG A 174 0.46 26.94 -9.50
N ALA A 175 1.66 27.24 -9.99
CA ALA A 175 2.23 26.61 -11.18
C ALA A 175 2.54 25.12 -10.93
N ALA A 176 2.55 24.35 -12.02
CA ALA A 176 3.05 22.97 -12.03
C ALA A 176 4.03 22.80 -13.20
N SER A 177 5.05 21.98 -13.00
CA SER A 177 6.07 21.71 -14.02
C SER A 177 6.27 20.23 -14.18
N LEU A 178 6.43 19.78 -15.42
CA LEU A 178 6.67 18.40 -15.75
C LEU A 178 8.02 18.27 -16.44
N LEU A 179 8.85 17.33 -15.94
CA LEU A 179 10.09 16.90 -16.55
C LEU A 179 9.90 15.53 -17.15
N PHE A 180 10.31 15.36 -18.40
CA PHE A 180 10.51 14.06 -19.04
C PHE A 180 12.01 13.80 -19.10
N LEU A 181 12.45 12.68 -18.58
CA LEU A 181 13.84 12.25 -18.53
C LEU A 181 14.01 10.93 -19.27
N ASP A 182 15.07 10.83 -20.05
CA ASP A 182 15.56 9.60 -20.64
C ASP A 182 17.07 9.47 -20.38
N LEU A 183 17.50 8.27 -19.98
CA LEU A 183 18.91 8.01 -19.65
C LEU A 183 19.75 7.81 -20.90
N ASP A 184 20.71 8.66 -21.08
CA ASP A 184 21.72 8.49 -22.13
C ASP A 184 22.71 7.39 -21.75
N GLY A 185 23.05 6.52 -22.70
CA GLY A 185 24.06 5.48 -22.50
C GLY A 185 23.54 4.19 -21.87
N PHE A 186 22.28 4.11 -21.44
CA PHE A 186 21.73 2.97 -20.73
C PHE A 186 21.82 1.66 -21.52
N LYS A 187 21.53 1.67 -22.84
CA LYS A 187 21.68 0.50 -23.69
C LYS A 187 23.13 -0.01 -23.69
N ARG A 188 24.11 0.90 -23.80
CA ARG A 188 25.54 0.53 -23.79
C ARG A 188 25.92 -0.09 -22.43
N LEU A 189 25.42 0.45 -21.32
CA LEU A 189 25.63 -0.12 -19.99
C LEU A 189 25.16 -1.59 -19.96
N ASN A 190 23.95 -1.88 -20.47
CA ASN A 190 23.43 -3.24 -20.54
C ASN A 190 24.28 -4.14 -21.45
N ASP A 191 24.71 -3.63 -22.61
CA ASP A 191 25.51 -4.39 -23.55
C ASP A 191 26.92 -4.72 -22.99
N ASP A 192 27.52 -3.79 -22.24
CA ASP A 192 28.88 -3.94 -21.67
C ASP A 192 28.89 -4.71 -20.32
N HIS A 193 27.84 -4.58 -19.48
CA HIS A 193 27.83 -5.07 -18.08
C HIS A 193 26.67 -6.02 -17.75
N GLY A 194 25.78 -6.27 -18.70
CA GLY A 194 24.61 -7.15 -18.56
C GLY A 194 23.41 -6.48 -17.87
N HIS A 195 22.25 -7.13 -18.02
CA HIS A 195 20.96 -6.58 -17.54
C HIS A 195 20.91 -6.36 -16.02
N ALA A 196 21.59 -7.19 -15.22
CA ALA A 196 21.65 -7.00 -13.77
C ALA A 196 22.31 -5.68 -13.36
N ALA A 197 23.34 -5.22 -14.11
CA ALA A 197 23.95 -3.91 -13.89
C ALA A 197 23.02 -2.79 -14.32
N GLY A 198 22.26 -2.97 -15.40
CA GLY A 198 21.21 -2.03 -15.80
C GLY A 198 20.10 -1.90 -14.79
N ASP A 199 19.63 -3.00 -14.21
CA ASP A 199 18.62 -3.00 -13.16
C ASP A 199 19.10 -2.27 -11.91
N ALA A 200 20.33 -2.53 -11.47
CA ALA A 200 20.95 -1.79 -10.36
C ALA A 200 21.03 -0.29 -10.65
N CYS A 201 21.48 0.08 -11.85
CA CYS A 201 21.52 1.48 -12.30
C CYS A 201 20.13 2.13 -12.24
N LEU A 202 19.08 1.49 -12.74
CA LEU A 202 17.72 2.03 -12.70
C LEU A 202 17.21 2.23 -11.27
N ALA A 203 17.51 1.30 -10.36
CA ALA A 203 17.16 1.44 -8.96
C ALA A 203 17.87 2.64 -8.29
N ASP A 204 19.17 2.81 -8.55
CA ASP A 204 19.97 3.94 -8.06
C ASP A 204 19.47 5.27 -8.62
N ILE A 205 19.19 5.33 -9.93
CA ILE A 205 18.60 6.52 -10.55
C ILE A 205 17.25 6.85 -9.92
N GLY A 206 16.40 5.84 -9.68
CA GLY A 206 15.15 6.03 -8.94
C GLY A 206 15.35 6.66 -7.56
N ALA A 207 16.38 6.26 -6.82
CA ALA A 207 16.74 6.84 -5.53
C ALA A 207 17.25 8.29 -5.68
N ILE A 208 18.09 8.56 -6.69
CA ILE A 208 18.58 9.91 -7.01
C ILE A 208 17.40 10.85 -7.29
N LEU A 209 16.47 10.45 -8.17
CA LEU A 209 15.31 11.28 -8.50
C LEU A 209 14.44 11.58 -7.28
N ARG A 210 14.26 10.61 -6.41
CA ARG A 210 13.52 10.75 -5.15
C ARG A 210 14.18 11.73 -4.20
N ALA A 211 15.51 11.73 -4.10
CA ALA A 211 16.27 12.63 -3.26
C ALA A 211 16.20 14.11 -3.69
N HIS A 212 15.91 14.38 -4.99
CA HIS A 212 15.77 15.72 -5.54
C HIS A 212 14.32 16.22 -5.58
N THR A 213 13.37 15.45 -5.04
CA THR A 213 11.93 15.77 -5.03
C THR A 213 11.38 15.84 -3.61
N HIS A 214 10.23 16.53 -3.43
CA HIS A 214 9.55 16.66 -2.14
C HIS A 214 8.30 15.78 -2.06
N ALA A 215 7.71 15.64 -0.88
CA ALA A 215 6.54 14.80 -0.63
C ALA A 215 5.31 15.16 -1.50
N GLY A 216 5.21 16.40 -2.00
CA GLY A 216 4.16 16.86 -2.89
C GLY A 216 4.41 16.61 -4.38
N ASP A 217 5.61 16.21 -4.75
CA ASP A 217 5.99 15.91 -6.12
C ASP A 217 5.64 14.46 -6.49
N VAL A 218 5.55 14.16 -7.78
CA VAL A 218 5.31 12.80 -8.27
C VAL A 218 6.46 12.38 -9.17
N VAL A 219 7.11 11.27 -8.84
CA VAL A 219 8.18 10.67 -9.64
C VAL A 219 7.73 9.32 -10.14
N ALA A 220 7.96 9.05 -11.42
CA ALA A 220 7.57 7.79 -12.05
C ALA A 220 8.63 7.27 -13.02
N ARG A 221 8.65 5.95 -13.20
CA ARG A 221 9.30 5.28 -14.30
C ARG A 221 8.24 4.76 -15.28
N LEU A 222 8.34 5.15 -16.55
CA LEU A 222 7.36 4.77 -17.57
C LEU A 222 7.63 3.40 -18.19
N GLY A 223 8.86 2.98 -18.14
CA GLY A 223 9.41 1.73 -18.70
C GLY A 223 10.79 1.98 -19.30
N GLY A 224 11.61 0.93 -19.42
CA GLY A 224 12.98 1.08 -19.91
C GLY A 224 13.78 2.09 -19.09
N ASP A 225 14.30 3.10 -19.77
CA ASP A 225 15.13 4.19 -19.26
C ASP A 225 14.41 5.56 -19.19
N GLU A 226 13.05 5.56 -19.28
CA GLU A 226 12.21 6.77 -19.26
C GLU A 226 11.61 7.05 -17.90
N PHE A 227 11.72 8.30 -17.44
CA PHE A 227 11.17 8.77 -16.16
C PHE A 227 10.38 10.07 -16.33
N LEU A 228 9.41 10.27 -15.44
CA LEU A 228 8.64 11.52 -15.33
C LEU A 228 8.74 12.08 -13.91
N LEU A 229 8.85 13.41 -13.81
CA LEU A 229 8.75 14.14 -12.55
C LEU A 229 7.71 15.24 -12.72
N LEU A 230 6.68 15.25 -11.88
CA LEU A 230 5.74 16.37 -11.76
C LEU A 230 6.08 17.14 -10.49
N LEU A 231 6.54 18.36 -10.66
CA LEU A 231 6.95 19.26 -9.59
C LEU A 231 5.85 20.31 -9.37
N ALA A 232 5.34 20.40 -8.15
CA ALA A 232 4.27 21.33 -7.80
C ALA A 232 4.78 22.44 -6.88
N ASN A 233 4.09 23.58 -6.93
CA ASN A 233 4.29 24.68 -5.99
C ASN A 233 5.70 25.30 -6.01
N ARG A 234 6.35 25.35 -7.17
CA ARG A 234 7.67 25.96 -7.37
C ARG A 234 7.61 27.03 -8.46
N ASP A 235 8.39 28.06 -8.33
CA ASP A 235 8.60 29.02 -9.41
C ASP A 235 9.51 28.43 -10.52
N GLY A 236 9.52 29.06 -11.68
CA GLY A 236 10.27 28.57 -12.83
C GLY A 236 11.79 28.49 -12.58
N ALA A 237 12.36 29.35 -11.75
CA ALA A 237 13.78 29.33 -11.40
C ALA A 237 14.11 28.14 -10.50
N ALA A 238 13.27 27.86 -9.48
CA ALA A 238 13.43 26.70 -8.61
C ALA A 238 13.28 25.37 -9.38
N VAL A 239 12.36 25.32 -10.33
CA VAL A 239 12.19 24.12 -11.18
C VAL A 239 13.38 23.90 -12.09
N ALA A 240 13.91 24.96 -12.71
CA ALA A 240 15.10 24.87 -13.55
C ALA A 240 16.34 24.41 -12.74
N ALA A 241 16.47 24.87 -11.48
CA ALA A 241 17.52 24.41 -10.59
C ALA A 241 17.39 22.91 -10.28
N VAL A 242 16.20 22.42 -9.95
CA VAL A 242 15.97 20.97 -9.73
C VAL A 242 16.30 20.16 -10.97
N ALA A 243 15.90 20.60 -12.17
CA ALA A 243 16.19 19.90 -13.40
C ALA A 243 17.71 19.82 -13.67
N GLU A 244 18.45 20.89 -13.37
CA GLU A 244 19.90 20.92 -13.50
C GLU A 244 20.61 20.08 -12.43
N ASP A 245 20.15 20.13 -11.18
CA ASP A 245 20.69 19.29 -10.10
C ASP A 245 20.50 17.80 -10.41
N VAL A 246 19.33 17.40 -10.90
CA VAL A 246 19.07 16.03 -11.38
C VAL A 246 20.05 15.68 -12.51
N ARG A 247 20.18 16.53 -13.54
CA ARG A 247 21.13 16.30 -14.65
C ARG A 247 22.55 16.09 -14.16
N LEU A 248 23.02 16.94 -13.24
CA LEU A 248 24.36 16.85 -12.67
C LEU A 248 24.54 15.57 -11.85
N ALA A 249 23.56 15.19 -11.03
CA ALA A 249 23.60 13.96 -10.25
C ALA A 249 23.66 12.72 -11.15
N LEU A 250 22.90 12.69 -12.25
CA LEU A 250 22.95 11.62 -13.24
C LEU A 250 24.31 11.54 -13.94
N ALA A 251 24.87 12.67 -14.33
CA ALA A 251 26.21 12.73 -14.94
C ALA A 251 27.32 12.29 -13.98
N ALA A 252 27.15 12.54 -12.67
CA ALA A 252 28.08 12.13 -11.61
C ALA A 252 27.97 10.63 -11.26
N TYR A 253 26.90 9.94 -11.65
CA TYR A 253 26.73 8.50 -11.44
C TYR A 253 27.87 7.68 -12.08
N GLY A 254 28.40 8.14 -13.20
CA GLY A 254 29.48 7.47 -13.89
C GLY A 254 28.97 6.41 -14.88
N MET A 255 29.82 5.42 -15.22
CA MET A 255 29.52 4.32 -16.16
C MET A 255 29.01 4.78 -17.54
N GLY A 256 29.26 6.04 -17.91
CA GLY A 256 28.80 6.63 -19.17
C GLY A 256 27.30 6.96 -19.23
N ILE A 257 26.66 7.03 -18.06
CA ILE A 257 25.27 7.43 -17.89
C ILE A 257 25.18 8.95 -17.78
N SER A 258 24.18 9.53 -18.41
CA SER A 258 23.73 10.92 -18.19
C SER A 258 22.23 11.01 -18.47
N GLY A 259 21.65 12.19 -18.37
CA GLY A 259 20.23 12.38 -18.63
C GLY A 259 19.95 13.46 -19.65
N SER A 260 19.07 13.19 -20.59
CA SER A 260 18.43 14.18 -21.45
C SER A 260 17.06 14.52 -20.89
N LEU A 261 16.84 15.80 -20.54
CA LEU A 261 15.63 16.25 -19.85
C LEU A 261 14.87 17.27 -20.68
N GLY A 262 13.55 17.08 -20.77
CA GLY A 262 12.62 18.07 -21.29
C GLY A 262 11.74 18.63 -20.17
N LEU A 263 11.67 19.93 -20.03
CA LEU A 263 10.91 20.65 -19.01
C LEU A 263 9.80 21.46 -19.65
N VAL A 264 8.61 21.38 -19.08
CA VAL A 264 7.48 22.24 -19.40
C VAL A 264 6.83 22.77 -18.12
N THR A 265 6.47 24.05 -18.08
CA THR A 265 5.79 24.68 -16.94
C THR A 265 4.44 25.23 -17.37
N THR A 266 3.42 25.10 -16.53
CA THR A 266 2.12 25.73 -16.69
C THR A 266 1.75 26.54 -15.46
N ASP A 267 1.35 27.79 -15.67
CA ASP A 267 0.83 28.68 -14.63
C ASP A 267 -0.68 28.47 -14.40
N ARG A 268 -1.32 27.69 -15.26
CA ARG A 268 -2.75 27.33 -15.20
C ARG A 268 -2.88 25.81 -15.32
N PRO A 269 -2.52 25.09 -14.30
CA PRO A 269 -2.59 23.62 -14.34
C PRO A 269 -4.04 23.15 -14.45
N ASP A 270 -4.28 22.20 -15.36
CA ASP A 270 -5.54 21.49 -15.51
C ASP A 270 -5.24 19.99 -15.58
N PRO A 271 -5.91 19.15 -14.78
CA PRO A 271 -5.78 17.70 -14.90
C PRO A 271 -6.05 17.15 -16.31
N ALA A 272 -6.91 17.82 -17.08
CA ALA A 272 -7.21 17.43 -18.47
C ALA A 272 -6.03 17.66 -19.43
N ASP A 273 -5.08 18.52 -19.08
CA ASP A 273 -3.91 18.85 -19.88
C ASP A 273 -2.72 17.89 -19.66
N LEU A 274 -2.83 16.87 -18.80
CA LEU A 274 -1.72 16.01 -18.42
C LEU A 274 -1.02 15.40 -19.65
N ASP A 275 -1.77 14.84 -20.59
CA ASP A 275 -1.21 14.22 -21.80
C ASP A 275 -0.50 15.25 -22.69
N ARG A 276 -1.04 16.47 -22.77
CA ARG A 276 -0.41 17.59 -23.50
C ARG A 276 0.92 18.00 -22.85
N LEU A 277 0.96 18.09 -21.51
CA LEU A 277 2.18 18.39 -20.76
C LEU A 277 3.24 17.32 -20.98
N ILE A 278 2.86 16.04 -20.91
CA ILE A 278 3.77 14.91 -21.18
C ILE A 278 4.33 15.01 -22.60
N GLY A 279 3.48 15.20 -23.61
CA GLY A 279 3.92 15.31 -25.00
C GLY A 279 4.90 16.46 -25.22
N ARG A 280 4.65 17.63 -24.63
CA ARG A 280 5.55 18.80 -24.75
C ARG A 280 6.89 18.59 -24.05
N ALA A 281 6.89 17.93 -22.89
CA ALA A 281 8.13 17.58 -22.21
C ALA A 281 8.92 16.52 -22.97
N ASP A 282 8.25 15.51 -23.56
CA ASP A 282 8.89 14.50 -24.43
C ASP A 282 9.54 15.13 -25.67
N ASP A 283 8.83 16.05 -26.36
CA ASP A 283 9.40 16.77 -27.50
C ASP A 283 10.69 17.54 -27.09
N ALA A 284 10.65 18.25 -25.96
CA ALA A 284 11.83 18.96 -25.47
C ALA A 284 12.96 18.01 -25.07
N MET A 285 12.67 16.85 -24.48
CA MET A 285 13.66 15.82 -24.16
C MET A 285 14.32 15.29 -25.44
N ARG A 286 13.53 15.02 -26.50
CA ARG A 286 14.07 14.60 -27.80
C ARG A 286 14.98 15.66 -28.44
N ASP A 287 14.64 16.95 -28.23
CA ASP A 287 15.52 18.06 -28.67
C ASP A 287 16.82 18.09 -27.87
N ALA A 288 16.78 17.79 -26.55
CA ALA A 288 17.97 17.62 -25.74
C ALA A 288 18.87 16.50 -26.28
N LYS A 289 18.31 15.35 -26.65
CA LYS A 289 19.05 14.24 -27.26
C LYS A 289 19.71 14.62 -28.59
N ARG A 290 18.96 15.34 -29.46
CA ARG A 290 19.48 15.80 -30.76
C ARG A 290 20.60 16.84 -30.63
N ALA A 291 20.54 17.67 -29.62
CA ALA A 291 21.49 18.75 -29.36
C ALA A 291 22.77 18.31 -28.62
N GLY A 292 22.99 17.01 -28.46
CA GLY A 292 24.24 16.46 -27.89
C GLY A 292 24.08 15.76 -26.56
N LYS A 293 22.81 15.50 -26.12
CA LYS A 293 22.48 14.79 -24.86
C LYS A 293 22.94 15.55 -23.62
N ASN A 294 22.77 14.93 -22.43
CA ASN A 294 23.20 15.46 -21.12
C ASN A 294 22.87 16.94 -20.94
N GLN A 295 21.64 17.33 -21.16
CA GLN A 295 21.16 18.71 -21.04
C GLN A 295 19.67 18.79 -20.75
N VAL A 296 19.25 19.95 -20.26
CA VAL A 296 17.85 20.31 -20.06
C VAL A 296 17.39 21.20 -21.22
N ARG A 297 16.23 20.90 -21.80
CA ARG A 297 15.53 21.75 -22.75
C ARG A 297 14.16 22.14 -22.20
N VAL A 298 13.80 23.41 -22.37
CA VAL A 298 12.52 23.96 -21.88
C VAL A 298 11.59 24.15 -23.05
N ALA A 299 10.41 23.56 -22.98
CA ALA A 299 9.32 23.79 -23.93
C ALA A 299 8.44 24.94 -23.48
N ALA A 300 8.04 25.80 -24.41
CA ALA A 300 6.95 26.76 -24.15
C ALA A 300 5.60 26.04 -24.26
N LEU A 301 4.66 26.38 -23.35
CA LEU A 301 3.25 26.09 -23.55
C LEU A 301 2.67 27.19 -24.43
N SER A 302 2.52 26.89 -25.71
CA SER A 302 1.74 27.72 -26.62
C SER A 302 0.26 27.32 -26.59
#